data_a6ce59c9831134ccb42bf9d23c74571e
#
_entry.id   a6ce59c9831134ccb42bf9d23c74571e
#
_cell.length_a   1.000
_cell.length_b   1.000
_cell.length_c   1.000
_cell.angle_alpha   90.00
_cell.angle_beta   90.00
_cell.angle_gamma   90.00
#
_symmetry.space_group_name_H-M   'P 1'
#
loop_
_entity.id
_entity.type
_entity.pdbx_description
1 polymer ?
#
loop_
_entity_poly.entity_id
_entity_poly.type
_entity_poly.pdbx_seq_one_letter_code
_entity_poly.pdbx_strand_id
1 'polypeptide(L)'
;VLFVSLVAKANFILLPMDDVSQKNHLKAYGITFWCLDKNYKASWLLNYRGGSFLLPDAPEIRKECQIRGVSFEPLSEAEATQILNEIASPSQNMETVVLEKAPKIAVYTPKGKQPWDDAVTMVLTYAEIPFTPIYDQEVLSDQLILYDWLHLHHEDFTGQYGKFYAAYRNAPWYIEQKKEAEMLAKQLGFAKVSEAKLAVSKKIRDFVIGGGFMFAMCSATDSFDIALASEGVDICEPMFDGDES
;
A
#
# COMPACT_ATOMS: atom_id res chain seq x y z
N VAL A 1 27.82 43.98 -27.59
CA VAL A 1 27.31 42.63 -27.79
C VAL A 1 26.39 42.33 -26.62
N LEU A 2 25.06 42.36 -26.86
CA LEU A 2 24.06 41.98 -25.87
C LEU A 2 24.05 40.44 -25.80
N PHE A 3 24.50 39.84 -24.69
CA PHE A 3 24.25 38.47 -24.37
C PHE A 3 22.79 38.33 -23.90
N VAL A 4 21.89 37.94 -24.79
CA VAL A 4 20.56 37.48 -24.41
C VAL A 4 20.77 36.04 -23.87
N SER A 5 20.82 35.88 -22.56
CA SER A 5 20.69 34.58 -21.94
C SER A 5 19.31 34.02 -22.30
N LEU A 6 19.27 33.08 -23.25
CA LEU A 6 18.10 32.23 -23.40
C LEU A 6 18.00 31.37 -22.13
N VAL A 7 17.17 31.76 -21.19
CA VAL A 7 16.77 30.91 -20.09
C VAL A 7 15.94 29.80 -20.73
N ALA A 8 16.50 28.61 -20.86
CA ALA A 8 15.77 27.44 -21.29
C ALA A 8 14.61 27.23 -20.31
N LYS A 9 13.38 27.26 -20.83
CA LYS A 9 12.20 27.03 -20.02
C LYS A 9 12.23 25.57 -19.56
N ALA A 10 12.15 25.33 -18.25
CA ALA A 10 12.01 23.98 -17.73
C ALA A 10 10.64 23.44 -18.17
N ASN A 11 10.64 22.20 -18.71
CA ASN A 11 9.43 21.51 -19.14
C ASN A 11 9.11 20.34 -18.20
N PHE A 12 10.09 19.90 -17.41
CA PHE A 12 10.00 18.80 -16.48
C PHE A 12 10.60 19.16 -15.13
N ILE A 13 10.21 18.40 -14.11
CA ILE A 13 10.90 18.37 -12.84
C ILE A 13 11.28 16.93 -12.51
N LEU A 14 12.48 16.74 -12.00
CA LEU A 14 12.95 15.48 -11.44
C LEU A 14 12.76 15.51 -9.93
N LEU A 15 12.09 14.52 -9.36
CA LEU A 15 12.13 14.23 -7.94
C LEU A 15 13.25 13.19 -7.71
N PRO A 16 14.45 13.60 -7.28
CA PRO A 16 15.52 12.68 -7.02
C PRO A 16 15.15 11.79 -5.83
N MET A 17 15.62 10.53 -5.85
CA MET A 17 15.37 9.59 -4.75
C MET A 17 16.68 9.07 -4.15
N ASP A 18 17.82 9.65 -4.50
CA ASP A 18 19.08 9.41 -3.82
C ASP A 18 19.15 10.13 -2.47
N ASP A 19 19.85 9.52 -1.49
CA ASP A 19 19.93 10.02 -0.11
C ASP A 19 20.63 11.38 0.04
N VAL A 20 21.38 11.80 -0.98
CA VAL A 20 22.09 13.08 -0.97
C VAL A 20 21.15 14.22 -1.34
N SER A 21 20.31 14.01 -2.34
CA SER A 21 19.47 15.04 -2.94
C SER A 21 18.08 15.10 -2.32
N GLN A 22 17.50 13.94 -1.94
CA GLN A 22 16.18 13.89 -1.34
C GLN A 22 16.23 13.89 0.18
N LYS A 23 15.46 14.81 0.76
CA LYS A 23 15.29 14.92 2.21
C LYS A 23 14.08 14.15 2.73
N ASN A 24 13.08 13.90 1.89
CA ASN A 24 11.83 13.30 2.29
C ASN A 24 11.28 12.36 1.20
N HIS A 25 11.83 11.15 1.17
CA HIS A 25 11.46 10.11 0.19
C HIS A 25 9.97 9.74 0.25
N LEU A 26 9.41 9.55 1.45
CA LEU A 26 7.99 9.19 1.59
C LEU A 26 7.06 10.27 1.03
N LYS A 27 7.37 11.53 1.26
CA LYS A 27 6.59 12.64 0.68
C LYS A 27 6.78 12.74 -0.83
N ALA A 28 7.92 12.34 -1.38
CA ALA A 28 8.12 12.30 -2.84
C ALA A 28 7.20 11.28 -3.52
N TYR A 29 6.99 10.10 -2.91
CA TYR A 29 5.93 9.17 -3.35
C TYR A 29 4.54 9.82 -3.27
N GLY A 30 4.26 10.54 -2.19
CA GLY A 30 3.00 11.27 -2.01
C GLY A 30 2.76 12.36 -3.06
N ILE A 31 3.81 13.10 -3.46
CA ILE A 31 3.73 14.07 -4.57
C ILE A 31 3.41 13.35 -5.89
N THR A 32 4.09 12.24 -6.16
CA THR A 32 3.86 11.47 -7.39
C THR A 32 2.42 10.95 -7.44
N PHE A 33 1.93 10.39 -6.33
CA PHE A 33 0.52 9.97 -6.20
C PHE A 33 -0.44 11.13 -6.45
N TRP A 34 -0.20 12.29 -5.81
CA TRP A 34 -1.02 13.49 -5.97
C TRP A 34 -1.02 13.98 -7.42
N CYS A 35 0.11 13.92 -8.13
CA CYS A 35 0.16 14.24 -9.55
C CYS A 35 -0.75 13.34 -10.38
N LEU A 36 -0.70 12.03 -10.14
CA LEU A 36 -1.57 11.06 -10.83
C LEU A 36 -3.05 11.29 -10.52
N ASP A 37 -3.40 11.60 -9.26
CA ASP A 37 -4.77 11.94 -8.85
C ASP A 37 -5.29 13.21 -9.55
N LYS A 38 -4.41 14.15 -9.88
CA LYS A 38 -4.71 15.36 -10.68
C LYS A 38 -4.59 15.14 -12.18
N ASN A 39 -4.45 13.91 -12.64
CA ASN A 39 -4.29 13.54 -14.05
C ASN A 39 -3.02 14.08 -14.72
N TYR A 40 -1.99 14.40 -13.95
CA TYR A 40 -0.66 14.61 -14.50
C TYR A 40 -0.01 13.28 -14.83
N LYS A 41 0.75 13.24 -15.91
CA LYS A 41 1.59 12.09 -16.24
C LYS A 41 2.82 12.06 -15.33
N ALA A 42 3.23 10.88 -14.92
CA ALA A 42 4.44 10.67 -14.15
C ALA A 42 5.21 9.50 -14.75
N SER A 43 6.54 9.57 -14.73
CA SER A 43 7.40 8.44 -15.08
C SER A 43 8.24 8.08 -13.88
N TRP A 44 8.27 6.79 -13.54
CA TRP A 44 9.18 6.25 -12.54
C TRP A 44 10.45 5.77 -13.24
N LEU A 45 11.58 6.36 -12.86
CA LEU A 45 12.88 6.06 -13.40
C LEU A 45 13.57 5.03 -12.51
N LEU A 46 13.28 3.74 -12.74
CA LEU A 46 13.77 2.63 -11.93
C LEU A 46 15.30 2.60 -11.93
N ASN A 47 15.88 2.49 -10.74
CA ASN A 47 17.32 2.48 -10.46
C ASN A 47 18.08 3.77 -10.87
N TYR A 48 17.45 4.75 -11.48
CA TYR A 48 18.07 6.05 -11.72
C TYR A 48 18.02 6.89 -10.45
N ARG A 49 19.20 7.20 -9.88
CA ARG A 49 19.32 8.00 -8.64
C ARG A 49 18.33 7.56 -7.53
N GLY A 50 18.32 6.27 -7.22
CA GLY A 50 17.46 5.69 -6.18
C GLY A 50 16.02 5.42 -6.59
N GLY A 51 15.67 5.52 -7.88
CA GLY A 51 14.31 5.30 -8.39
C GLY A 51 13.51 6.60 -8.47
N SER A 52 14.08 7.62 -9.08
CA SER A 52 13.55 8.99 -9.20
C SER A 52 12.23 9.06 -9.99
N PHE A 53 11.51 10.16 -9.85
CA PHE A 53 10.30 10.43 -10.64
C PHE A 53 10.51 11.63 -11.55
N LEU A 54 10.04 11.52 -12.79
CA LEU A 54 10.01 12.60 -13.77
C LEU A 54 8.56 13.05 -13.96
N LEU A 55 8.29 14.33 -13.68
CA LEU A 55 6.97 14.95 -13.70
C LEU A 55 6.96 16.15 -14.66
N PRO A 56 5.81 16.58 -15.19
CA PRO A 56 5.72 17.83 -15.91
C PRO A 56 6.00 19.02 -14.97
N ASP A 57 6.60 20.06 -15.52
CA ASP A 57 6.86 21.28 -14.77
C ASP A 57 5.61 22.17 -14.73
N ALA A 58 4.83 22.03 -13.66
CA ALA A 58 3.67 22.86 -13.39
C ALA A 58 3.83 23.64 -12.08
N PRO A 59 3.37 24.92 -12.02
CA PRO A 59 3.48 25.74 -10.82
C PRO A 59 2.88 25.09 -9.56
N GLU A 60 1.77 24.40 -9.70
CA GLU A 60 1.10 23.69 -8.62
C GLU A 60 1.94 22.51 -8.10
N ILE A 61 2.62 21.77 -8.97
CA ILE A 61 3.49 20.66 -8.56
C ILE A 61 4.69 21.20 -7.78
N ARG A 62 5.32 22.27 -8.27
CA ARG A 62 6.42 22.94 -7.54
C ARG A 62 5.96 23.43 -6.17
N LYS A 63 4.76 24.02 -6.10
CA LYS A 63 4.17 24.49 -4.85
C LYS A 63 3.95 23.34 -3.86
N GLU A 64 3.39 22.22 -4.32
CA GLU A 64 3.19 21.03 -3.47
C GLU A 64 4.53 20.46 -2.98
N CYS A 65 5.56 20.38 -3.84
CA CYS A 65 6.90 19.98 -3.42
C CYS A 65 7.44 20.88 -2.30
N GLN A 66 7.28 22.21 -2.44
CA GLN A 66 7.71 23.17 -1.42
C GLN A 66 6.95 23.00 -0.10
N ILE A 67 5.61 22.86 -0.16
CA ILE A 67 4.76 22.68 1.02
C ILE A 67 5.13 21.41 1.79
N ARG A 68 5.38 20.30 1.07
CA ARG A 68 5.69 19.01 1.67
C ARG A 68 7.18 18.79 1.95
N GLY A 69 8.04 19.76 1.62
CA GLY A 69 9.48 19.69 1.85
C GLY A 69 10.19 18.65 0.98
N VAL A 70 9.69 18.42 -0.23
CA VAL A 70 10.26 17.50 -1.22
C VAL A 70 11.23 18.25 -2.12
N SER A 71 12.44 17.71 -2.25
CA SER A 71 13.45 18.24 -3.16
C SER A 71 13.06 17.95 -4.62
N PHE A 72 13.27 18.91 -5.51
CA PHE A 72 13.05 18.75 -6.94
C PHE A 72 14.05 19.55 -7.76
N GLU A 73 14.35 19.06 -8.97
CA GLU A 73 15.28 19.67 -9.91
C GLU A 73 14.52 20.03 -11.20
N PRO A 74 14.45 21.32 -11.59
CA PRO A 74 13.88 21.72 -12.87
C PRO A 74 14.77 21.25 -14.03
N LEU A 75 14.18 20.64 -15.06
CA LEU A 75 14.87 20.14 -16.24
C LEU A 75 14.29 20.75 -17.50
N SER A 76 15.18 21.13 -18.43
CA SER A 76 14.81 21.39 -19.83
C SER A 76 14.44 20.07 -20.53
N GLU A 77 13.78 20.18 -21.67
CA GLU A 77 13.44 19.00 -22.48
C GLU A 77 14.68 18.23 -22.95
N ALA A 78 15.77 18.94 -23.25
CA ALA A 78 17.03 18.32 -23.65
C ALA A 78 17.67 17.49 -22.52
N GLU A 79 17.66 18.03 -21.28
CA GLU A 79 18.18 17.32 -20.11
C GLU A 79 17.32 16.10 -19.78
N ALA A 80 16.00 16.22 -19.81
CA ALA A 80 15.09 15.09 -19.61
C ALA A 80 15.31 13.99 -20.68
N THR A 81 15.46 14.38 -21.95
CA THR A 81 15.75 13.45 -23.04
C THR A 81 17.09 12.75 -22.86
N GLN A 82 18.12 13.47 -22.39
CA GLN A 82 19.43 12.87 -22.10
C GLN A 82 19.32 11.80 -21.01
N ILE A 83 18.59 12.08 -19.91
CA ILE A 83 18.35 11.13 -18.82
C ILE A 83 17.61 9.88 -19.35
N LEU A 84 16.55 10.06 -20.12
CA LEU A 84 15.78 8.94 -20.68
C LEU A 84 16.62 8.08 -21.63
N ASN A 85 17.50 8.69 -22.43
CA ASN A 85 18.44 7.96 -23.30
C ASN A 85 19.50 7.18 -22.50
N GLU A 86 19.99 7.74 -21.39
CA GLU A 86 20.89 7.04 -20.48
C GLU A 86 20.21 5.80 -19.89
N ILE A 87 18.97 5.94 -19.40
CA ILE A 87 18.19 4.85 -18.83
C ILE A 87 17.90 3.76 -19.86
N ALA A 88 17.60 4.14 -21.11
CA ALA A 88 17.31 3.21 -22.19
C ALA A 88 18.54 2.44 -22.69
N SER A 89 19.74 2.77 -22.22
CA SER A 89 20.98 2.09 -22.64
C SER A 89 20.99 0.63 -22.16
N PRO A 90 21.22 -0.37 -23.05
CA PRO A 90 21.22 -1.79 -22.67
C PRO A 90 22.26 -2.18 -21.62
N SER A 91 23.28 -1.35 -21.41
CA SER A 91 24.33 -1.58 -20.41
C SER A 91 23.92 -1.17 -19.00
N GLN A 92 22.80 -0.48 -18.84
CA GLN A 92 22.29 0.00 -17.57
C GLN A 92 21.18 -0.91 -17.06
N ASN A 93 21.18 -1.19 -15.76
CA ASN A 93 20.07 -1.89 -15.10
C ASN A 93 19.03 -0.88 -14.64
N MET A 94 18.46 -0.14 -15.60
CA MET A 94 17.49 0.92 -15.39
C MET A 94 16.32 0.78 -16.35
N GLU A 95 15.16 1.29 -15.97
CA GLU A 95 13.97 1.27 -16.82
C GLU A 95 13.09 2.50 -16.53
N THR A 96 12.39 2.98 -17.56
CA THR A 96 11.37 4.03 -17.42
C THR A 96 9.99 3.39 -17.43
N VAL A 97 9.27 3.49 -16.31
CA VAL A 97 7.89 3.02 -16.18
C VAL A 97 6.94 4.21 -16.19
N VAL A 98 6.03 4.26 -17.15
CA VAL A 98 4.99 5.28 -17.20
C VAL A 98 3.90 4.94 -16.19
N LEU A 99 3.62 5.87 -15.29
CA LEU A 99 2.54 5.75 -14.31
C LEU A 99 1.29 6.48 -14.86
N GLU A 100 0.19 5.76 -14.96
CA GLU A 100 -1.00 6.27 -15.65
C GLU A 100 -2.11 6.73 -14.71
N LYS A 101 -2.21 6.13 -13.51
CA LYS A 101 -3.35 6.32 -12.61
C LYS A 101 -2.93 6.22 -11.15
N ALA A 102 -3.49 7.09 -10.31
CA ALA A 102 -3.47 6.90 -8.86
C ALA A 102 -4.42 5.76 -8.48
N PRO A 103 -3.95 4.68 -7.82
CA PRO A 103 -4.83 3.58 -7.41
C PRO A 103 -5.72 4.00 -6.25
N LYS A 104 -6.95 3.48 -6.20
CA LYS A 104 -7.78 3.51 -5.01
C LYS A 104 -7.32 2.42 -4.06
N ILE A 105 -6.80 2.81 -2.90
CA ILE A 105 -6.14 1.91 -1.94
C ILE A 105 -7.10 1.58 -0.81
N ALA A 106 -7.31 0.29 -0.57
CA ALA A 106 -7.88 -0.24 0.64
C ALA A 106 -6.78 -0.84 1.53
N VAL A 107 -6.84 -0.58 2.83
CA VAL A 107 -6.00 -1.23 3.83
C VAL A 107 -6.89 -2.08 4.72
N TYR A 108 -6.63 -3.37 4.76
CA TYR A 108 -7.37 -4.29 5.62
C TYR A 108 -6.86 -4.18 7.04
N THR A 109 -7.66 -3.58 7.90
CA THR A 109 -7.31 -3.34 9.30
C THR A 109 -8.57 -3.30 10.17
N PRO A 110 -8.56 -3.88 11.37
CA PRO A 110 -9.70 -3.81 12.28
C PRO A 110 -9.96 -2.36 12.73
N LYS A 111 -11.22 -2.05 13.02
CA LYS A 111 -11.68 -0.72 13.38
C LYS A 111 -11.29 -0.28 14.81
N GLY A 112 -10.71 -1.17 15.59
CA GLY A 112 -10.28 -0.91 16.96
C GLY A 112 -8.90 -0.26 17.06
N LYS A 113 -8.55 0.23 18.26
CA LYS A 113 -7.18 0.63 18.57
C LYS A 113 -6.32 -0.62 18.67
N GLN A 114 -5.37 -0.74 17.79
CA GLN A 114 -4.36 -1.79 17.88
C GLN A 114 -3.35 -1.44 18.98
N PRO A 115 -2.85 -2.43 19.74
CA PRO A 115 -1.75 -2.18 20.68
C PRO A 115 -0.40 -1.92 19.96
N TRP A 116 -0.34 -2.19 18.68
CA TRP A 116 0.78 -1.91 17.77
C TRP A 116 0.25 -1.07 16.63
N ASP A 117 0.99 -0.04 16.32
CA ASP A 117 0.66 0.82 15.21
C ASP A 117 0.70 0.02 13.91
N ASP A 118 -0.31 0.23 13.10
CA ASP A 118 -0.29 -0.18 11.73
C ASP A 118 0.71 0.72 10.97
N ALA A 119 1.92 0.22 10.79
CA ALA A 119 2.99 0.97 10.11
C ALA A 119 2.59 1.38 8.68
N VAL A 120 1.71 0.65 8.03
CA VAL A 120 1.22 0.95 6.68
C VAL A 120 0.32 2.18 6.69
N THR A 121 -0.66 2.23 7.58
CA THR A 121 -1.53 3.40 7.69
C THR A 121 -0.76 4.64 8.12
N MET A 122 0.24 4.49 9.00
CA MET A 122 1.14 5.58 9.39
C MET A 122 1.95 6.11 8.20
N VAL A 123 2.55 5.23 7.40
CA VAL A 123 3.34 5.61 6.22
C VAL A 123 2.48 6.29 5.17
N LEU A 124 1.31 5.74 4.84
CA LEU A 124 0.38 6.34 3.89
C LEU A 124 -0.11 7.72 4.36
N THR A 125 -0.44 7.84 5.66
CA THR A 125 -0.82 9.12 6.26
C THR A 125 0.31 10.13 6.20
N TYR A 126 1.53 9.73 6.56
CA TYR A 126 2.70 10.61 6.48
C TYR A 126 3.00 11.04 5.05
N ALA A 127 2.94 10.13 4.10
CA ALA A 127 3.12 10.41 2.67
C ALA A 127 1.98 11.23 2.06
N GLU A 128 0.86 11.40 2.78
CA GLU A 128 -0.37 12.04 2.31
C GLU A 128 -0.96 11.30 1.10
N ILE A 129 -0.90 9.96 1.12
CA ILE A 129 -1.53 9.08 0.14
C ILE A 129 -2.87 8.63 0.73
N PRO A 130 -4.00 8.96 0.08
CA PRO A 130 -5.32 8.56 0.58
C PRO A 130 -5.51 7.05 0.52
N PHE A 131 -6.11 6.50 1.56
CA PHE A 131 -6.50 5.10 1.65
C PHE A 131 -7.82 4.98 2.43
N THR A 132 -8.48 3.84 2.29
CA THR A 132 -9.69 3.52 3.06
C THR A 132 -9.43 2.28 3.92
N PRO A 133 -9.56 2.38 5.25
CA PRO A 133 -9.54 1.19 6.09
C PRO A 133 -10.82 0.38 5.86
N ILE A 134 -10.64 -0.91 5.61
CA ILE A 134 -11.73 -1.89 5.46
C ILE A 134 -11.44 -3.10 6.34
N TYR A 135 -12.47 -3.85 6.68
CA TYR A 135 -12.33 -5.08 7.45
C TYR A 135 -13.32 -6.15 6.98
N ASP A 136 -13.53 -7.20 7.76
CA ASP A 136 -14.35 -8.37 7.40
C ASP A 136 -15.72 -7.98 6.80
N GLN A 137 -16.40 -7.02 7.43
CA GLN A 137 -17.74 -6.60 7.00
C GLN A 137 -17.73 -5.99 5.60
N GLU A 138 -16.80 -5.10 5.32
CA GLU A 138 -16.68 -4.43 4.04
C GLU A 138 -16.29 -5.42 2.94
N VAL A 139 -15.37 -6.35 3.24
CA VAL A 139 -14.95 -7.40 2.31
C VAL A 139 -16.11 -8.34 1.97
N LEU A 140 -16.84 -8.83 2.98
CA LEU A 140 -17.98 -9.71 2.79
C LEU A 140 -19.18 -9.02 2.13
N SER A 141 -19.26 -7.70 2.18
CA SER A 141 -20.26 -6.88 1.47
C SER A 141 -19.85 -6.53 0.05
N ASP A 142 -18.87 -7.19 -0.53
CA ASP A 142 -18.37 -6.97 -1.89
C ASP A 142 -17.82 -5.57 -2.19
N GLN A 143 -17.36 -4.85 -1.16
CA GLN A 143 -16.82 -3.50 -1.35
C GLN A 143 -15.43 -3.48 -1.99
N LEU A 144 -14.73 -4.61 -2.08
CA LEU A 144 -13.40 -4.68 -2.72
C LEU A 144 -13.41 -4.22 -4.18
N ILE A 145 -14.51 -4.39 -4.89
CA ILE A 145 -14.67 -3.93 -6.28
C ILE A 145 -14.51 -2.40 -6.45
N LEU A 146 -14.61 -1.64 -5.36
CA LEU A 146 -14.46 -0.19 -5.38
C LEU A 146 -12.99 0.26 -5.38
N TYR A 147 -12.05 -0.67 -5.18
CA TYR A 147 -10.62 -0.41 -5.02
C TYR A 147 -9.82 -1.07 -6.12
N ASP A 148 -8.64 -0.50 -6.39
CA ASP A 148 -7.66 -1.05 -7.32
C ASP A 148 -6.61 -1.90 -6.59
N TRP A 149 -6.30 -1.55 -5.32
CA TRP A 149 -5.25 -2.16 -4.51
C TRP A 149 -5.76 -2.44 -3.09
N LEU A 150 -5.60 -3.69 -2.65
CA LEU A 150 -5.79 -4.14 -1.28
C LEU A 150 -4.44 -4.38 -0.62
N HIS A 151 -4.21 -3.77 0.54
CA HIS A 151 -3.05 -4.02 1.38
C HIS A 151 -3.44 -4.85 2.60
N LEU A 152 -2.75 -5.97 2.82
CA LEU A 152 -2.80 -6.82 4.00
C LEU A 152 -1.49 -6.69 4.77
N HIS A 153 -1.51 -6.64 6.09
CA HIS A 153 -0.29 -6.48 6.88
C HIS A 153 -0.02 -7.65 7.82
N HIS A 154 -0.64 -7.71 8.99
CA HIS A 154 -0.31 -8.70 10.01
C HIS A 154 -1.53 -9.43 10.56
N GLU A 155 -2.63 -9.39 9.86
CA GLU A 155 -3.87 -10.04 10.25
C GLU A 155 -3.75 -11.56 10.18
N ASP A 156 -4.54 -12.20 11.03
CA ASP A 156 -4.70 -13.65 11.04
C ASP A 156 -5.99 -14.03 10.31
N PHE A 157 -5.86 -14.76 9.23
CA PHE A 157 -6.97 -15.29 8.44
C PHE A 157 -7.35 -16.73 8.83
N THR A 158 -6.65 -17.34 9.80
CA THR A 158 -6.93 -18.72 10.25
C THR A 158 -7.91 -18.79 11.41
N GLY A 159 -8.08 -17.70 12.15
CA GLY A 159 -8.87 -17.64 13.38
C GLY A 159 -8.19 -18.24 14.60
N GLN A 160 -6.91 -18.59 14.50
CA GLN A 160 -6.18 -19.24 15.60
C GLN A 160 -5.64 -18.25 16.65
N TYR A 161 -5.51 -16.95 16.33
CA TYR A 161 -4.87 -15.94 17.19
C TYR A 161 -3.45 -16.33 17.66
N GLY A 162 -2.83 -17.34 16.98
CA GLY A 162 -1.68 -18.11 17.44
C GLY A 162 -0.46 -17.27 17.78
N LYS A 163 -0.23 -16.22 17.02
CA LYS A 163 0.87 -15.29 17.18
C LYS A 163 1.00 -14.73 18.61
N PHE A 164 -0.11 -14.50 19.28
CA PHE A 164 -0.13 -13.83 20.59
C PHE A 164 -0.59 -14.72 21.73
N TYR A 165 -1.19 -15.88 21.44
CA TYR A 165 -1.77 -16.75 22.45
C TYR A 165 -0.77 -17.16 23.54
N ALA A 166 0.40 -17.64 23.15
CA ALA A 166 1.38 -18.17 24.10
C ALA A 166 1.80 -17.13 25.15
N ALA A 167 2.02 -15.89 24.77
CA ALA A 167 2.51 -14.82 25.64
C ALA A 167 1.41 -13.97 26.26
N TYR A 168 0.26 -13.85 25.60
CA TYR A 168 -0.73 -12.81 25.92
C TYR A 168 -2.16 -13.32 26.16
N ARG A 169 -2.41 -14.65 26.20
CA ARG A 169 -3.77 -15.22 26.38
C ARG A 169 -4.56 -14.69 27.58
N ASN A 170 -3.86 -14.19 28.61
CA ASN A 170 -4.46 -13.60 29.80
C ASN A 170 -4.44 -12.05 29.78
N ALA A 171 -3.91 -11.44 28.76
CA ALA A 171 -3.85 -9.99 28.67
C ALA A 171 -5.25 -9.42 28.33
N PRO A 172 -5.71 -8.34 29.00
CA PRO A 172 -7.04 -7.77 28.77
C PRO A 172 -7.31 -7.45 27.31
N TRP A 173 -6.35 -6.85 26.61
CA TRP A 173 -6.49 -6.49 25.20
C TRP A 173 -6.66 -7.74 24.29
N TYR A 174 -5.98 -8.86 24.61
CA TYR A 174 -6.09 -10.09 23.83
C TYR A 174 -7.48 -10.73 24.01
N ILE A 175 -7.97 -10.78 25.27
CA ILE A 175 -9.30 -11.31 25.59
C ILE A 175 -10.39 -10.46 24.90
N GLU A 176 -10.24 -9.14 24.92
CA GLU A 176 -11.16 -8.23 24.26
C GLU A 176 -11.16 -8.42 22.73
N GLN A 177 -9.99 -8.50 22.10
CA GLN A 177 -9.84 -8.73 20.66
C GLN A 177 -10.47 -10.08 20.24
N LYS A 178 -10.24 -11.16 20.99
CA LYS A 178 -10.89 -12.44 20.74
C LYS A 178 -12.41 -12.32 20.80
N LYS A 179 -12.93 -11.71 21.85
CA LYS A 179 -14.37 -11.50 22.02
C LYS A 179 -14.99 -10.65 20.91
N GLU A 180 -14.31 -9.59 20.48
CA GLU A 180 -14.75 -8.76 19.34
C GLU A 180 -14.81 -9.56 18.05
N ALA A 181 -13.79 -10.37 17.76
CA ALA A 181 -13.75 -11.23 16.58
C ALA A 181 -14.89 -12.28 16.59
N GLU A 182 -15.14 -12.93 17.72
CA GLU A 182 -16.26 -13.87 17.89
C GLU A 182 -17.62 -13.19 17.70
N MET A 183 -17.80 -11.99 18.27
CA MET A 183 -19.03 -11.20 18.10
C MET A 183 -19.23 -10.80 16.63
N LEU A 184 -18.17 -10.35 15.97
CA LEU A 184 -18.22 -9.95 14.57
C LEU A 184 -18.56 -11.15 13.67
N ALA A 185 -17.93 -12.30 13.87
CA ALA A 185 -18.24 -13.53 13.12
C ALA A 185 -19.72 -13.89 13.24
N LYS A 186 -20.28 -13.85 14.47
CA LYS A 186 -21.72 -14.10 14.71
C LYS A 186 -22.62 -13.07 14.02
N GLN A 187 -22.26 -11.79 14.06
CA GLN A 187 -23.01 -10.74 13.36
C GLN A 187 -23.03 -10.94 11.85
N LEU A 188 -21.95 -11.49 11.30
CA LEU A 188 -21.79 -11.80 9.88
C LEU A 188 -22.44 -13.15 9.49
N GLY A 189 -23.00 -13.88 10.46
CA GLY A 189 -23.73 -15.15 10.24
C GLY A 189 -22.86 -16.40 10.28
N PHE A 190 -21.66 -16.32 10.83
CA PHE A 190 -20.74 -17.47 10.98
C PHE A 190 -20.76 -18.01 12.42
N ALA A 191 -20.60 -19.32 12.57
CA ALA A 191 -20.51 -19.95 13.88
C ALA A 191 -19.13 -19.72 14.52
N LYS A 192 -18.07 -19.74 13.69
CA LYS A 192 -16.68 -19.60 14.12
C LYS A 192 -15.97 -18.44 13.42
N VAL A 193 -14.91 -17.92 14.07
CA VAL A 193 -14.03 -16.90 13.48
C VAL A 193 -13.27 -17.45 12.28
N SER A 194 -12.82 -18.72 12.34
CA SER A 194 -12.13 -19.40 11.23
C SER A 194 -13.00 -19.47 9.97
N GLU A 195 -14.29 -19.78 10.11
CA GLU A 195 -15.24 -19.78 8.98
C GLU A 195 -15.42 -18.39 8.36
N ALA A 196 -15.58 -17.36 9.21
CA ALA A 196 -15.67 -15.98 8.74
C ALA A 196 -14.40 -15.55 8.00
N LYS A 197 -13.22 -15.87 8.54
CA LYS A 197 -11.93 -15.54 7.92
C LYS A 197 -11.69 -16.29 6.61
N LEU A 198 -12.09 -17.55 6.52
CA LEU A 198 -12.06 -18.28 5.25
C LEU A 198 -12.96 -17.62 4.19
N ALA A 199 -14.18 -17.22 4.56
CA ALA A 199 -15.07 -16.50 3.66
C ALA A 199 -14.47 -15.16 3.19
N VAL A 200 -13.83 -14.42 4.07
CA VAL A 200 -13.08 -13.18 3.75
C VAL A 200 -11.95 -13.50 2.79
N SER A 201 -11.13 -14.51 3.07
CA SER A 201 -10.01 -14.91 2.21
C SER A 201 -10.48 -15.30 0.81
N LYS A 202 -11.60 -16.00 0.69
CA LYS A 202 -12.21 -16.35 -0.61
C LYS A 202 -12.65 -15.08 -1.39
N LYS A 203 -13.23 -14.10 -0.73
CA LYS A 203 -13.58 -12.81 -1.36
C LYS A 203 -12.35 -12.04 -1.84
N ILE A 204 -11.28 -12.03 -1.04
CA ILE A 204 -10.01 -11.41 -1.44
C ILE A 204 -9.39 -12.15 -2.63
N ARG A 205 -9.39 -13.49 -2.62
CA ARG A 205 -8.96 -14.30 -3.77
C ARG A 205 -9.75 -13.94 -5.04
N ASP A 206 -11.07 -13.84 -4.94
CA ASP A 206 -11.94 -13.54 -6.08
C ASP A 206 -11.69 -12.12 -6.60
N PHE A 207 -11.40 -11.16 -5.72
CA PHE A 207 -10.96 -9.81 -6.10
C PHE A 207 -9.66 -9.84 -6.93
N VAL A 208 -8.65 -10.62 -6.49
CA VAL A 208 -7.37 -10.76 -7.21
C VAL A 208 -7.58 -11.45 -8.56
N ILE A 209 -8.37 -12.53 -8.61
CA ILE A 209 -8.71 -13.21 -9.86
C ILE A 209 -9.44 -12.27 -10.82
N GLY A 210 -10.27 -11.37 -10.29
CA GLY A 210 -10.98 -10.34 -11.05
C GLY A 210 -10.11 -9.17 -11.56
N GLY A 211 -8.80 -9.18 -11.26
CA GLY A 211 -7.84 -8.17 -11.71
C GLY A 211 -7.48 -7.10 -10.67
N GLY A 212 -7.94 -7.25 -9.43
CA GLY A 212 -7.50 -6.42 -8.32
C GLY A 212 -6.06 -6.72 -7.93
N PHE A 213 -5.33 -5.70 -7.46
CA PHE A 213 -3.96 -5.88 -6.96
C PHE A 213 -3.97 -6.09 -5.45
N MET A 214 -3.26 -7.11 -4.97
CA MET A 214 -3.07 -7.37 -3.54
C MET A 214 -1.58 -7.34 -3.20
N PHE A 215 -1.26 -6.66 -2.10
CA PHE A 215 0.05 -6.71 -1.48
C PHE A 215 -0.10 -7.16 -0.02
N ALA A 216 0.50 -8.30 0.31
CA ALA A 216 0.48 -8.86 1.66
C ALA A 216 1.87 -8.80 2.30
N MET A 217 1.91 -8.52 3.59
CA MET A 217 3.13 -8.45 4.41
C MET A 217 2.97 -9.26 5.69
N CYS A 218 4.12 -9.56 6.31
CA CYS A 218 4.19 -10.15 7.65
C CYS A 218 3.34 -11.44 7.74
N SER A 219 2.64 -11.66 8.86
CA SER A 219 1.81 -12.84 9.08
C SER A 219 0.58 -12.94 8.16
N ALA A 220 0.17 -11.86 7.52
CA ALA A 220 -0.93 -11.93 6.57
C ALA A 220 -0.57 -12.77 5.33
N THR A 221 0.71 -12.86 4.93
CA THR A 221 1.15 -13.72 3.83
C THR A 221 0.84 -15.18 4.11
N ASP A 222 1.32 -15.67 5.24
CA ASP A 222 1.18 -17.08 5.61
C ASP A 222 -0.26 -17.43 5.98
N SER A 223 -0.91 -16.60 6.81
CA SER A 223 -2.26 -16.88 7.31
C SER A 223 -3.31 -16.84 6.21
N PHE A 224 -3.15 -15.98 5.20
CA PHE A 224 -4.03 -15.93 4.04
C PHE A 224 -3.93 -17.21 3.18
N ASP A 225 -2.69 -17.63 2.90
CA ASP A 225 -2.44 -18.85 2.12
C ASP A 225 -2.95 -20.09 2.85
N ILE A 226 -2.66 -20.21 4.15
CA ILE A 226 -3.13 -21.29 4.99
C ILE A 226 -4.66 -21.34 5.04
N ALA A 227 -5.34 -20.21 5.19
CA ALA A 227 -6.79 -20.14 5.22
C ALA A 227 -7.41 -20.69 3.93
N LEU A 228 -6.87 -20.35 2.77
CA LEU A 228 -7.33 -20.88 1.49
C LEU A 228 -7.01 -22.37 1.31
N ALA A 229 -5.81 -22.80 1.73
CA ALA A 229 -5.39 -24.20 1.62
C ALA A 229 -6.18 -25.14 2.53
N SER A 230 -6.71 -24.63 3.64
CA SER A 230 -7.49 -25.41 4.63
C SER A 230 -9.00 -25.41 4.35
N GLU A 231 -9.44 -25.05 3.17
CA GLU A 231 -10.88 -25.09 2.85
C GLU A 231 -11.49 -26.48 3.07
N GLY A 232 -12.49 -26.57 3.94
CA GLY A 232 -13.17 -27.82 4.30
C GLY A 232 -12.44 -28.66 5.37
N VAL A 233 -11.36 -28.15 5.94
CA VAL A 233 -10.62 -28.77 7.03
C VAL A 233 -10.59 -27.82 8.22
N ASP A 234 -10.97 -28.26 9.39
CA ASP A 234 -10.79 -27.49 10.62
C ASP A 234 -9.33 -27.60 11.05
N ILE A 235 -8.64 -26.44 10.98
CA ILE A 235 -7.24 -26.30 11.40
C ILE A 235 -7.13 -25.51 12.70
N CYS A 236 -8.26 -25.09 13.28
CA CYS A 236 -8.27 -24.30 14.49
C CYS A 236 -8.15 -25.21 15.70
N GLU A 237 -7.03 -25.15 16.40
CA GLU A 237 -6.80 -25.95 17.61
C GLU A 237 -7.84 -25.64 18.69
N PRO A 238 -8.32 -26.65 19.47
CA PRO A 238 -9.35 -26.50 20.49
C PRO A 238 -9.12 -25.41 21.53
N MET A 239 -7.87 -25.02 21.75
CA MET A 239 -7.52 -23.93 22.67
C MET A 239 -7.92 -22.56 22.15
N PHE A 240 -8.18 -22.40 20.86
CA PHE A 240 -8.57 -21.12 20.27
C PHE A 240 -10.07 -20.97 20.17
N ASP A 241 -10.81 -21.99 19.71
CA ASP A 241 -12.24 -21.92 19.46
C ASP A 241 -13.10 -22.81 20.40
N GLY A 242 -12.48 -23.78 21.08
CA GLY A 242 -13.12 -24.58 22.12
C GLY A 242 -13.79 -25.85 21.63
N ASP A 243 -13.64 -26.23 20.38
CA ASP A 243 -14.10 -27.52 19.84
C ASP A 243 -12.95 -28.41 19.33
N GLU A 244 -13.25 -29.69 19.07
CA GLU A 244 -12.27 -30.63 18.54
C GLU A 244 -12.11 -30.43 17.02
N SER A 245 -10.86 -30.32 16.55
CA SER A 245 -10.49 -30.19 15.13
C SER A 245 -10.43 -31.56 14.43
#